data_5647372346dff5b258ce5d3a3cb0330e
#
_entry.id   5647372346dff5b258ce5d3a3cb0330e
#
_cell.length_a   1.000
_cell.length_b   1.000
_cell.length_c   1.000
_cell.angle_alpha   90.00
_cell.angle_beta   90.00
_cell.angle_gamma   90.00
#
_symmetry.space_group_name_H-M   'P 1'
#
loop_
_entity.id
_entity.type
_entity.pdbx_description
1 polymer ?
#
loop_
_entity_poly.entity_id
_entity_poly.type
_entity_poly.pdbx_seq_one_letter_code
_entity_poly.pdbx_strand_id
1 'polypeptide(L)'
;PRRVVHHSEANGGIVGASNRALELARGRIVVLLDHDDLLAPQALERIAEAFAAHDDVDYVYSDEDVLVDGHRVDPFYKPDWSPERFRNQMYTCHISAFRTEVMRAVGGFRDEFEGAQDWDLVLRVTERARRIVHVPEVLYHWRVVPTSVLAGEDVKPYAYESAARALAAHAERVGLDVEIVEQQPRGYFRLVRVHHEQPLVSIVVPTRCSRGVVWGIERVMVLEAVRSIVERSSWTNYEVVLVVDAPDHDAVAAHEHLMAELAELLGDRLVVVDWDRPFNFSEKCNAGALAASGEHLVFLNDDVEVVDGNWLEVLVGFTREPDVGAAGLRLLFSDGRLQHAGHVLLGGNPGHLMFGLSPHDTANRMALSLDREVAGVTAACLAIRSEVFDEVGGFSNEFAGNYNDVDLCCKVRHQGYRIVVSAQATLYHFESISRDPTVGEHELAALRRRWWPELTRDPYYNPNYGSSFDNFPFPLSYP
;
A
#
# COMPACT_ATOMS: atom_id res chain seq x y z
N PRO A 1 -14.42 28.47 29.88
CA PRO A 1 -13.13 27.80 29.64
C PRO A 1 -12.00 28.59 30.31
N ARG A 2 -11.14 27.91 31.04
CA ARG A 2 -9.95 28.54 31.65
C ARG A 2 -8.86 28.60 30.57
N ARG A 3 -8.42 29.81 30.23
CA ARG A 3 -7.22 30.04 29.45
C ARG A 3 -6.01 29.99 30.39
N VAL A 4 -4.96 29.31 29.97
CA VAL A 4 -3.62 29.41 30.58
C VAL A 4 -2.77 30.16 29.59
N VAL A 5 -2.23 31.29 30.01
CA VAL A 5 -1.27 32.07 29.21
C VAL A 5 0.10 31.88 29.87
N HIS A 6 1.05 31.39 29.11
CA HIS A 6 2.43 31.28 29.52
C HIS A 6 3.25 32.29 28.73
N HIS A 7 3.99 33.12 29.45
CA HIS A 7 4.97 34.03 28.86
C HIS A 7 6.37 33.46 29.07
N SER A 8 7.15 33.33 28.00
CA SER A 8 8.57 32.96 28.06
C SER A 8 9.41 34.17 27.70
N GLU A 9 10.44 34.45 28.49
CA GLU A 9 11.41 35.52 28.22
C GLU A 9 12.44 35.12 27.17
N ALA A 10 12.66 33.81 26.98
CA ALA A 10 13.57 33.24 25.99
C ALA A 10 12.76 32.49 24.91
N ASN A 11 13.17 32.66 23.65
CA ASN A 11 12.65 31.86 22.57
C ASN A 11 13.19 30.41 22.67
N GLY A 12 12.34 29.46 23.05
CA GLY A 12 12.67 28.04 23.15
C GLY A 12 12.38 27.23 21.90
N GLY A 13 12.11 27.89 20.77
CA GLY A 13 11.69 27.21 19.55
C GLY A 13 10.29 26.58 19.67
N ILE A 14 9.87 25.91 18.59
CA ILE A 14 8.57 25.22 18.57
C ILE A 14 8.54 24.05 19.54
N VAL A 15 9.63 23.29 19.66
CA VAL A 15 9.71 22.10 20.53
C VAL A 15 9.60 22.53 22.00
N GLY A 16 10.39 23.52 22.45
CA GLY A 16 10.34 24.02 23.82
C GLY A 16 8.98 24.58 24.21
N ALA A 17 8.36 25.37 23.32
CA ALA A 17 7.03 25.94 23.53
C ALA A 17 5.95 24.84 23.63
N SER A 18 5.98 23.84 22.74
CA SER A 18 5.04 22.72 22.70
C SER A 18 5.16 21.82 23.92
N ASN A 19 6.39 21.51 24.36
CA ASN A 19 6.62 20.73 25.59
C ASN A 19 6.15 21.50 26.81
N ARG A 20 6.37 22.81 26.87
CA ARG A 20 5.86 23.63 27.97
C ARG A 20 4.34 23.67 28.01
N ALA A 21 3.68 23.73 26.85
CA ALA A 21 2.22 23.61 26.76
C ALA A 21 1.72 22.25 27.25
N LEU A 22 2.42 21.16 26.86
CA LEU A 22 2.11 19.80 27.32
C LEU A 22 2.25 19.62 28.85
N GLU A 23 3.27 20.21 29.46
CA GLU A 23 3.43 20.21 30.93
C GLU A 23 2.25 20.87 31.63
N LEU A 24 1.77 21.99 31.08
CA LEU A 24 0.64 22.76 31.62
C LEU A 24 -0.72 22.14 31.31
N ALA A 25 -0.80 21.25 30.33
CA ALA A 25 -2.05 20.60 29.93
C ALA A 25 -2.63 19.73 31.05
N ARG A 26 -3.94 19.91 31.35
CA ARG A 26 -4.68 19.14 32.38
C ARG A 26 -5.76 18.25 31.79
N GLY A 27 -6.00 18.38 30.49
CA GLY A 27 -6.97 17.58 29.76
C GLY A 27 -6.49 16.13 29.59
N ARG A 28 -7.43 15.20 29.43
CA ARG A 28 -7.13 13.81 29.08
C ARG A 28 -6.68 13.64 27.61
N ILE A 29 -6.99 14.64 26.79
CA ILE A 29 -6.70 14.70 25.36
C ILE A 29 -5.94 16.00 25.11
N VAL A 30 -4.86 15.93 24.35
CA VAL A 30 -4.10 17.05 23.79
C VAL A 30 -4.38 17.11 22.30
N VAL A 31 -4.77 18.29 21.83
CA VAL A 31 -4.97 18.57 20.40
C VAL A 31 -3.92 19.58 19.97
N LEU A 32 -3.22 19.29 18.87
CA LEU A 32 -2.25 20.21 18.30
C LEU A 32 -2.96 21.22 17.39
N LEU A 33 -2.57 22.49 17.53
CA LEU A 33 -3.09 23.58 16.71
C LEU A 33 -1.98 24.61 16.49
N ASP A 34 -1.64 24.86 15.25
CA ASP A 34 -0.73 25.92 14.89
C ASP A 34 -1.40 27.29 15.10
N HIS A 35 -0.60 28.29 15.49
CA HIS A 35 -1.11 29.61 15.93
C HIS A 35 -1.75 30.43 14.82
N ASP A 36 -1.45 30.12 13.56
CA ASP A 36 -1.91 30.78 12.35
C ASP A 36 -3.02 30.04 11.61
N ASP A 37 -3.45 28.86 12.10
CA ASP A 37 -4.44 28.00 11.49
C ASP A 37 -5.83 28.08 12.14
N LEU A 38 -6.80 27.41 11.55
CA LEU A 38 -8.18 27.37 12.03
C LEU A 38 -8.70 25.95 12.21
N LEU A 39 -9.54 25.76 13.24
CA LEU A 39 -10.34 24.55 13.41
C LEU A 39 -11.74 24.74 12.83
N ALA A 40 -12.29 23.69 12.26
CA ALA A 40 -13.73 23.65 11.95
C ALA A 40 -14.55 23.79 13.26
N PRO A 41 -15.73 24.41 13.24
CA PRO A 41 -16.53 24.65 14.46
C PRO A 41 -16.81 23.38 15.28
N GLN A 42 -17.00 22.24 14.63
CA GLN A 42 -17.30 20.93 15.24
C GLN A 42 -16.04 20.12 15.59
N ALA A 43 -14.82 20.58 15.28
CA ALA A 43 -13.60 19.78 15.36
C ALA A 43 -13.39 19.13 16.74
N LEU A 44 -13.49 19.91 17.81
CA LEU A 44 -13.26 19.38 19.16
C LEU A 44 -14.35 18.39 19.59
N GLU A 45 -15.58 18.57 19.13
CA GLU A 45 -16.69 17.63 19.37
C GLU A 45 -16.41 16.29 18.69
N ARG A 46 -16.08 16.29 17.39
CA ARG A 46 -15.75 15.08 16.63
C ARG A 46 -14.55 14.32 17.20
N ILE A 47 -13.50 15.04 17.59
CA ILE A 47 -12.34 14.43 18.26
C ILE A 47 -12.75 13.81 19.61
N ALA A 48 -13.55 14.49 20.41
CA ALA A 48 -14.03 13.95 21.69
C ALA A 48 -14.91 12.70 21.51
N GLU A 49 -15.78 12.69 20.50
CA GLU A 49 -16.60 11.53 20.13
C GLU A 49 -15.73 10.34 19.72
N ALA A 50 -14.69 10.55 18.90
CA ALA A 50 -13.75 9.50 18.48
C ALA A 50 -13.05 8.86 19.69
N PHE A 51 -12.58 9.65 20.67
CA PHE A 51 -12.01 9.12 21.91
C PHE A 51 -13.04 8.46 22.83
N ALA A 52 -14.30 8.86 22.76
CA ALA A 52 -15.36 8.28 23.57
C ALA A 52 -15.93 6.97 22.99
N ALA A 53 -15.75 6.72 21.69
CA ALA A 53 -16.23 5.52 21.01
C ALA A 53 -15.55 4.23 21.52
N HIS A 54 -14.28 4.34 21.94
CA HIS A 54 -13.49 3.22 22.45
C HIS A 54 -12.48 3.69 23.51
N ASP A 55 -12.39 2.97 24.62
CA ASP A 55 -11.49 3.32 25.72
C ASP A 55 -10.00 3.19 25.40
N ASP A 56 -9.66 2.42 24.36
CA ASP A 56 -8.29 2.14 23.91
C ASP A 56 -7.77 3.09 22.83
N VAL A 57 -8.53 4.13 22.43
CA VAL A 57 -8.07 5.12 21.47
C VAL A 57 -6.96 5.97 22.08
N ASP A 58 -5.79 5.96 21.45
CA ASP A 58 -4.60 6.69 21.88
C ASP A 58 -4.23 7.85 20.96
N TYR A 59 -4.57 7.75 19.66
CA TYR A 59 -4.33 8.76 18.65
C TYR A 59 -5.52 8.91 17.70
N VAL A 60 -5.87 10.16 17.39
CA VAL A 60 -6.93 10.53 16.44
C VAL A 60 -6.39 11.57 15.48
N TYR A 61 -6.68 11.41 14.19
CA TYR A 61 -6.41 12.43 13.16
C TYR A 61 -7.63 12.61 12.24
N SER A 62 -7.67 13.71 11.50
CA SER A 62 -8.76 14.01 10.57
C SER A 62 -8.25 14.42 9.20
N ASP A 63 -9.18 14.60 8.26
CA ASP A 63 -8.93 15.29 7.01
C ASP A 63 -8.64 16.78 7.24
N GLU A 64 -7.99 17.41 6.27
CA GLU A 64 -7.64 18.83 6.29
C GLU A 64 -7.87 19.46 4.92
N ASP A 65 -7.87 20.79 4.87
CA ASP A 65 -7.81 21.55 3.63
C ASP A 65 -6.90 22.77 3.79
N VAL A 66 -6.73 23.50 2.71
CA VAL A 66 -5.91 24.72 2.65
C VAL A 66 -6.80 25.94 2.58
N LEU A 67 -6.50 26.95 3.39
CA LEU A 67 -7.19 28.23 3.41
C LEU A 67 -6.35 29.29 2.68
N VAL A 68 -6.82 29.71 1.50
CA VAL A 68 -6.19 30.75 0.67
C VAL A 68 -7.15 31.93 0.54
N ASP A 69 -6.76 33.10 0.97
CA ASP A 69 -7.56 34.33 0.89
C ASP A 69 -9.00 34.19 1.43
N GLY A 70 -9.18 33.37 2.47
CA GLY A 70 -10.47 33.10 3.09
C GLY A 70 -11.31 32.03 2.39
N HIS A 71 -10.81 31.43 1.31
CA HIS A 71 -11.46 30.32 0.60
C HIS A 71 -10.80 28.99 0.93
N ARG A 72 -11.63 27.99 1.19
CA ARG A 72 -11.21 26.60 1.43
C ARG A 72 -10.93 25.92 0.08
N VAL A 73 -9.72 25.37 -0.10
CA VAL A 73 -9.26 24.73 -1.34
C VAL A 73 -8.46 23.48 -1.03
N ASP A 74 -8.20 22.66 -2.03
CA ASP A 74 -7.30 21.51 -1.99
C ASP A 74 -7.50 20.59 -0.77
N PRO A 75 -8.72 20.01 -0.58
CA PRO A 75 -8.96 19.11 0.52
C PRO A 75 -8.07 17.87 0.42
N PHE A 76 -7.46 17.49 1.54
CA PHE A 76 -6.73 16.24 1.65
C PHE A 76 -7.57 15.22 2.42
N TYR A 77 -8.18 14.31 1.68
CA TYR A 77 -8.94 13.19 2.21
C TYR A 77 -7.99 12.02 2.45
N LYS A 78 -7.79 11.71 3.72
CA LYS A 78 -6.78 10.76 4.19
C LYS A 78 -7.34 9.33 4.25
N PRO A 79 -6.50 8.30 4.16
CA PRO A 79 -6.92 6.93 4.49
C PRO A 79 -7.05 6.75 6.01
N ASP A 80 -7.66 5.65 6.44
CA ASP A 80 -7.46 5.12 7.79
C ASP A 80 -5.97 4.79 7.99
N TRP A 81 -5.57 4.44 9.20
CA TRP A 81 -4.15 4.27 9.53
C TRP A 81 -3.44 3.32 8.59
N SER A 82 -2.43 3.86 7.91
CA SER A 82 -1.59 3.21 6.92
C SER A 82 -0.13 3.45 7.31
N PRO A 83 0.47 2.56 8.13
CA PRO A 83 1.83 2.74 8.64
C PRO A 83 2.88 2.84 7.55
N GLU A 84 2.74 2.09 6.44
CA GLU A 84 3.70 2.18 5.35
C GLU A 84 3.60 3.52 4.62
N ARG A 85 2.38 3.99 4.32
CA ARG A 85 2.21 5.33 3.77
C ARG A 85 2.75 6.41 4.72
N PHE A 86 2.56 6.22 6.04
CA PHE A 86 3.05 7.19 7.03
C PHE A 86 4.58 7.26 7.08
N ARG A 87 5.26 6.16 6.85
CA ARG A 87 6.73 6.11 6.68
C ARG A 87 7.20 6.85 5.44
N ASN A 88 6.35 6.93 4.40
CA ASN A 88 6.68 7.61 3.14
C ASN A 88 6.27 9.09 3.14
N GLN A 89 5.26 9.46 3.94
CA GLN A 89 4.65 10.79 3.96
C GLN A 89 4.04 11.09 5.32
N MET A 90 4.30 12.27 5.90
CA MET A 90 3.59 12.77 7.09
C MET A 90 2.14 13.14 6.71
N TYR A 91 1.32 12.14 6.35
CA TYR A 91 -0.03 12.39 5.84
C TYR A 91 -1.06 12.74 6.93
N THR A 92 -0.84 12.35 8.18
CA THR A 92 -1.80 12.63 9.26
C THR A 92 -1.81 14.10 9.68
N CYS A 93 -0.70 14.77 9.55
CA CYS A 93 -0.37 16.18 9.79
C CYS A 93 -1.36 16.92 10.74
N HIS A 94 -2.43 17.46 10.22
CA HIS A 94 -3.46 18.19 10.93
C HIS A 94 -4.86 17.57 10.70
N ILE A 95 -5.73 17.49 11.64
CA ILE A 95 -5.54 17.70 13.07
C ILE A 95 -4.95 16.44 13.70
N SER A 96 -4.04 16.59 14.66
CA SER A 96 -3.51 15.47 15.44
C SER A 96 -3.94 15.63 16.90
N ALA A 97 -4.57 14.60 17.46
CA ALA A 97 -5.04 14.57 18.83
C ALA A 97 -4.57 13.29 19.54
N PHE A 98 -4.08 13.43 20.76
CA PHE A 98 -3.42 12.37 21.51
C PHE A 98 -4.03 12.20 22.89
N ARG A 99 -4.07 10.96 23.38
CA ARG A 99 -4.25 10.72 24.79
C ARG A 99 -3.02 11.29 25.54
N THR A 100 -3.27 12.23 26.46
CA THR A 100 -2.20 13.00 27.14
C THR A 100 -1.18 12.11 27.82
N GLU A 101 -1.62 11.01 28.43
CA GLU A 101 -0.73 10.04 29.08
C GLU A 101 0.22 9.34 28.10
N VAL A 102 -0.25 9.00 26.89
CA VAL A 102 0.60 8.37 25.86
C VAL A 102 1.60 9.37 25.33
N MET A 103 1.19 10.61 25.03
CA MET A 103 2.09 11.66 24.58
C MET A 103 3.21 11.95 25.62
N ARG A 104 2.87 11.95 26.91
CA ARG A 104 3.85 12.09 28.00
C ARG A 104 4.76 10.86 28.14
N ALA A 105 4.21 9.65 27.99
CA ALA A 105 4.96 8.41 28.10
C ALA A 105 6.03 8.24 27.00
N VAL A 106 5.82 8.84 25.82
CA VAL A 106 6.84 8.89 24.75
C VAL A 106 7.80 10.06 24.89
N GLY A 107 7.63 10.92 25.92
CA GLY A 107 8.53 12.03 26.23
C GLY A 107 8.25 13.36 25.50
N GLY A 108 7.07 13.52 24.89
CA GLY A 108 6.70 14.73 24.16
C GLY A 108 7.52 14.96 22.91
N PHE A 109 7.78 16.21 22.55
CA PHE A 109 8.57 16.60 21.38
C PHE A 109 10.07 16.57 21.69
N ARG A 110 10.93 16.32 20.68
CA ARG A 110 12.37 16.23 20.81
C ARG A 110 13.08 17.27 19.96
N ASP A 111 14.02 18.02 20.56
CA ASP A 111 14.75 19.13 19.92
C ASP A 111 15.58 18.68 18.71
N GLU A 112 16.09 17.47 18.73
CA GLU A 112 16.92 16.89 17.66
C GLU A 112 16.18 16.71 16.33
N PHE A 113 14.82 16.78 16.37
CA PHE A 113 13.95 16.65 15.20
C PHE A 113 13.20 17.94 14.88
N GLU A 114 13.69 19.10 15.32
CA GLU A 114 13.07 20.38 14.97
C GLU A 114 12.90 20.51 13.45
N GLY A 115 11.69 20.91 13.02
CA GLY A 115 11.23 20.94 11.63
C GLY A 115 10.48 19.69 11.18
N ALA A 116 10.65 18.55 11.88
CA ALA A 116 9.86 17.31 11.71
C ALA A 116 9.49 16.71 13.08
N GLN A 117 9.40 17.56 14.11
CA GLN A 117 9.12 17.18 15.50
C GLN A 117 7.74 16.50 15.66
N ASP A 118 6.79 16.85 14.82
CA ASP A 118 5.45 16.27 14.74
C ASP A 118 5.51 14.85 14.16
N TRP A 119 6.25 14.64 13.08
CA TRP A 119 6.44 13.31 12.49
C TRP A 119 7.13 12.35 13.47
N ASP A 120 8.23 12.79 14.10
CA ASP A 120 8.90 12.03 15.15
C ASP A 120 7.96 11.68 16.32
N LEU A 121 7.13 12.63 16.77
CA LEU A 121 6.17 12.40 17.84
C LEU A 121 5.14 11.35 17.44
N VAL A 122 4.53 11.48 16.24
CA VAL A 122 3.50 10.54 15.78
C VAL A 122 4.10 9.15 15.58
N LEU A 123 5.32 9.02 15.02
CA LEU A 123 6.01 7.72 14.91
C LEU A 123 6.13 7.04 16.28
N ARG A 124 6.65 7.75 17.30
CA ARG A 124 6.80 7.19 18.67
C ARG A 124 5.47 6.89 19.37
N VAL A 125 4.45 7.67 19.10
CA VAL A 125 3.10 7.41 19.63
C VAL A 125 2.51 6.17 18.97
N THR A 126 2.58 6.07 17.65
CA THR A 126 1.95 4.97 16.88
C THR A 126 2.66 3.63 17.08
N GLU A 127 3.96 3.63 17.46
CA GLU A 127 4.69 2.43 17.91
C GLU A 127 4.12 1.81 19.20
N ARG A 128 3.32 2.57 19.98
CA ARG A 128 2.77 2.15 21.27
C ARG A 128 1.25 2.24 21.35
N ALA A 129 0.62 2.90 20.39
CA ALA A 129 -0.82 3.13 20.39
C ALA A 129 -1.59 1.81 20.29
N ARG A 130 -2.56 1.63 21.17
CA ARG A 130 -3.47 0.47 21.15
C ARG A 130 -4.49 0.60 20.02
N ARG A 131 -4.95 1.82 19.77
CA ARG A 131 -5.88 2.15 18.68
C ARG A 131 -5.64 3.55 18.13
N ILE A 132 -5.61 3.63 16.79
CA ILE A 132 -5.53 4.86 16.01
C ILE A 132 -6.84 5.01 15.26
N VAL A 133 -7.43 6.21 15.28
CA VAL A 133 -8.72 6.49 14.63
C VAL A 133 -8.59 7.65 13.66
N HIS A 134 -9.08 7.47 12.46
CA HIS A 134 -9.27 8.52 11.48
C HIS A 134 -10.72 9.02 11.54
N VAL A 135 -10.90 10.33 11.58
CA VAL A 135 -12.19 11.00 11.42
C VAL A 135 -12.24 11.55 9.99
N PRO A 136 -13.03 10.94 9.08
CA PRO A 136 -13.05 11.32 7.66
C PRO A 136 -13.90 12.60 7.44
N GLU A 137 -13.56 13.65 8.15
CA GLU A 137 -14.15 14.99 8.03
C GLU A 137 -13.00 16.02 7.98
N VAL A 138 -13.17 17.08 7.19
CA VAL A 138 -12.23 18.21 7.18
C VAL A 138 -12.46 19.02 8.45
N LEU A 139 -11.59 18.81 9.44
CA LEU A 139 -11.68 19.46 10.75
C LEU A 139 -10.60 20.52 10.97
N TYR A 140 -9.67 20.67 10.04
CA TYR A 140 -8.54 21.59 10.12
C TYR A 140 -8.37 22.36 8.79
N HIS A 141 -8.11 23.67 8.91
CA HIS A 141 -7.89 24.55 7.77
C HIS A 141 -6.48 25.16 7.87
N TRP A 142 -5.58 24.66 7.05
CA TRP A 142 -4.19 25.11 7.00
C TRP A 142 -4.07 26.41 6.22
N ARG A 143 -3.72 27.48 6.90
CA ARG A 143 -3.61 28.81 6.29
C ARG A 143 -2.30 29.00 5.58
N VAL A 144 -2.34 29.43 4.32
CA VAL A 144 -1.14 29.78 3.58
C VAL A 144 -0.64 31.15 4.03
N VAL A 145 0.54 31.15 4.64
CA VAL A 145 1.28 32.35 5.01
C VAL A 145 2.68 32.31 4.41
N PRO A 146 3.37 33.46 4.18
CA PRO A 146 4.67 33.47 3.50
C PRO A 146 5.77 32.65 4.17
N THR A 147 5.62 32.32 5.44
CA THR A 147 6.55 31.52 6.25
C THR A 147 6.15 30.02 6.34
N SER A 148 5.03 29.66 5.73
CA SER A 148 4.53 28.27 5.70
C SER A 148 5.40 27.40 4.80
N VAL A 149 5.52 26.12 5.12
CA VAL A 149 6.12 25.09 4.25
C VAL A 149 5.42 25.03 2.89
N LEU A 150 4.11 25.33 2.84
CA LEU A 150 3.35 25.46 1.58
C LEU A 150 3.81 26.59 0.68
N ALA A 151 4.59 27.55 1.19
CA ALA A 151 5.10 28.66 0.40
C ALA A 151 6.29 28.28 -0.52
N GLY A 152 6.89 27.10 -0.33
CA GLY A 152 7.95 26.56 -1.20
C GLY A 152 8.94 25.65 -0.48
N GLU A 153 9.56 24.75 -1.25
CA GLU A 153 10.50 23.74 -0.74
C GLU A 153 11.78 24.35 -0.08
N ASP A 154 12.16 25.55 -0.47
CA ASP A 154 13.36 26.23 0.04
C ASP A 154 13.17 26.97 1.38
N VAL A 155 11.94 27.02 1.90
CA VAL A 155 11.62 27.81 3.11
C VAL A 155 12.23 27.18 4.37
N LYS A 156 12.27 25.84 4.47
CA LYS A 156 12.81 25.12 5.63
C LYS A 156 13.56 23.84 5.20
N PRO A 157 14.70 23.93 4.51
CA PRO A 157 15.42 22.76 4.01
C PRO A 157 15.86 21.79 5.13
N TYR A 158 16.13 22.28 6.34
CA TYR A 158 16.50 21.46 7.49
C TYR A 158 15.37 20.53 7.95
N ALA A 159 14.11 20.84 7.63
CA ALA A 159 12.97 20.01 8.01
C ALA A 159 13.02 18.64 7.32
N TYR A 160 13.46 18.58 6.07
CA TYR A 160 13.58 17.33 5.31
C TYR A 160 14.69 16.43 5.86
N GLU A 161 15.83 17.01 6.26
CA GLU A 161 16.90 16.28 6.94
C GLU A 161 16.45 15.75 8.31
N SER A 162 15.68 16.56 9.05
CA SER A 162 15.09 16.16 10.32
C SER A 162 14.09 15.00 10.14
N ALA A 163 13.28 15.04 9.07
CA ALA A 163 12.35 13.97 8.73
C ALA A 163 13.09 12.66 8.41
N ALA A 164 14.16 12.71 7.59
CA ALA A 164 14.98 11.54 7.31
C ALA A 164 15.58 10.93 8.60
N ARG A 165 16.09 11.77 9.52
CA ARG A 165 16.58 11.30 10.83
C ARG A 165 15.48 10.70 11.69
N ALA A 166 14.27 11.29 11.70
CA ALA A 166 13.13 10.76 12.44
C ALA A 166 12.71 9.37 11.94
N LEU A 167 12.69 9.18 10.61
CA LEU A 167 12.42 7.89 9.97
C LEU A 167 13.52 6.86 10.27
N ALA A 168 14.81 7.24 10.25
CA ALA A 168 15.91 6.35 10.61
C ALA A 168 15.80 5.90 12.07
N ALA A 169 15.54 6.83 12.98
CA ALA A 169 15.34 6.51 14.39
C ALA A 169 14.09 5.64 14.64
N HIS A 170 13.03 5.82 13.82
CA HIS A 170 11.87 4.94 13.85
C HIS A 170 12.23 3.52 13.37
N ALA A 171 12.89 3.41 12.22
CA ALA A 171 13.30 2.13 11.64
C ALA A 171 14.14 1.31 12.64
N GLU A 172 15.11 1.95 13.31
CA GLU A 172 15.92 1.33 14.37
C GLU A 172 15.05 0.82 15.53
N ARG A 173 14.08 1.63 16.03
CA ARG A 173 13.23 1.24 17.16
C ARG A 173 12.31 0.08 16.86
N VAL A 174 11.83 -0.04 15.62
CA VAL A 174 10.91 -1.11 15.19
C VAL A 174 11.63 -2.28 14.52
N GLY A 175 12.97 -2.23 14.44
CA GLY A 175 13.79 -3.32 13.89
C GLY A 175 13.69 -3.47 12.37
N LEU A 176 13.39 -2.40 11.63
CA LEU A 176 13.41 -2.37 10.17
C LEU A 176 14.83 -2.04 9.68
N ASP A 177 15.39 -2.92 8.88
CA ASP A 177 16.65 -2.69 8.19
C ASP A 177 16.38 -2.08 6.81
N VAL A 178 16.56 -0.76 6.71
CA VAL A 178 16.17 0.02 5.54
C VAL A 178 17.17 1.12 5.22
N GLU A 179 17.30 1.43 3.93
CA GLU A 179 17.86 2.68 3.45
C GLU A 179 16.73 3.70 3.24
N ILE A 180 16.91 4.93 3.76
CA ILE A 180 15.92 6.01 3.62
C ILE A 180 16.34 6.91 2.46
N VAL A 181 15.51 6.95 1.43
CA VAL A 181 15.75 7.71 0.20
C VAL A 181 14.70 8.81 0.08
N GLU A 182 15.14 10.09 0.11
CA GLU A 182 14.27 11.22 -0.16
C GLU A 182 13.81 11.20 -1.63
N GLN A 183 12.52 11.42 -1.86
CA GLN A 183 11.90 11.46 -3.19
C GLN A 183 11.69 12.91 -3.66
N GLN A 184 11.26 13.05 -4.92
CA GLN A 184 10.76 14.31 -5.45
C GLN A 184 9.23 14.24 -5.63
N PRO A 185 8.48 15.29 -5.26
CA PRO A 185 8.96 16.49 -4.56
C PRO A 185 9.49 16.18 -3.15
N ARG A 186 10.22 17.13 -2.53
CA ARG A 186 10.79 16.95 -1.19
C ARG A 186 9.71 16.73 -0.12
N GLY A 187 10.09 16.03 0.96
CA GLY A 187 9.15 15.67 2.04
C GLY A 187 8.43 14.33 1.83
N TYR A 188 8.74 13.63 0.74
CA TYR A 188 8.37 12.25 0.51
C TYR A 188 9.60 11.36 0.60
N PHE A 189 9.45 10.20 1.19
CA PHE A 189 10.55 9.26 1.40
C PHE A 189 10.18 7.88 0.89
N ARG A 190 11.21 7.08 0.65
CA ARG A 190 11.09 5.66 0.37
C ARG A 190 11.98 4.90 1.34
N LEU A 191 11.44 3.88 1.97
CA LEU A 191 12.18 2.97 2.83
C LEU A 191 12.52 1.72 2.02
N VAL A 192 13.75 1.65 1.52
CA VAL A 192 14.24 0.51 0.74
C VAL A 192 14.74 -0.55 1.71
N ARG A 193 14.12 -1.74 1.71
CA ARG A 193 14.49 -2.85 2.60
C ARG A 193 15.84 -3.41 2.20
N VAL A 194 16.73 -3.60 3.18
CA VAL A 194 18.06 -4.19 2.99
C VAL A 194 17.97 -5.71 3.16
N HIS A 195 18.58 -6.43 2.24
CA HIS A 195 18.61 -7.89 2.26
C HIS A 195 20.02 -8.39 2.52
N HIS A 196 20.25 -9.08 3.65
CA HIS A 196 21.51 -9.75 3.97
C HIS A 196 21.54 -11.17 3.46
N GLU A 197 20.36 -11.75 3.20
CA GLU A 197 20.16 -13.10 2.69
C GLU A 197 19.10 -13.07 1.60
N GLN A 198 19.20 -14.01 0.68
CA GLN A 198 18.19 -14.22 -0.36
C GLN A 198 17.49 -15.57 -0.10
N PRO A 199 16.37 -15.59 0.68
CA PRO A 199 15.57 -16.80 0.78
C PRO A 199 15.04 -17.24 -0.58
N LEU A 200 14.75 -18.55 -0.72
CA LEU A 200 14.20 -19.06 -1.96
C LEU A 200 12.80 -18.50 -2.21
N VAL A 201 12.58 -17.96 -3.41
CA VAL A 201 11.30 -17.48 -3.90
C VAL A 201 10.75 -18.44 -4.94
N SER A 202 9.55 -18.94 -4.76
CA SER A 202 8.84 -19.73 -5.76
C SER A 202 7.89 -18.86 -6.55
N ILE A 203 8.17 -18.67 -7.84
CA ILE A 203 7.32 -17.91 -8.76
C ILE A 203 6.34 -18.89 -9.40
N VAL A 204 5.09 -18.88 -8.98
CA VAL A 204 4.04 -19.75 -9.46
C VAL A 204 3.33 -19.11 -10.64
N VAL A 205 3.45 -19.72 -11.81
CA VAL A 205 2.90 -19.21 -13.07
C VAL A 205 1.92 -20.23 -13.67
N PRO A 206 0.60 -20.04 -13.49
CA PRO A 206 -0.41 -20.81 -14.19
C PRO A 206 -0.44 -20.40 -15.67
N THR A 207 -0.30 -21.34 -16.58
CA THR A 207 -0.24 -21.03 -18.03
C THR A 207 -1.04 -22.02 -18.88
N ARG A 208 -1.56 -21.51 -20.01
CA ARG A 208 -2.12 -22.30 -21.11
C ARG A 208 -1.19 -22.27 -22.33
N CYS A 209 0.01 -21.72 -22.17
CA CYS A 209 0.96 -21.48 -23.25
C CYS A 209 0.38 -20.62 -24.40
N SER A 210 -0.49 -19.67 -24.07
CA SER A 210 -1.22 -18.85 -25.04
C SER A 210 -0.28 -17.93 -25.84
N ARG A 211 -0.69 -17.61 -27.07
CA ARG A 211 -0.05 -16.59 -27.92
C ARG A 211 -0.88 -15.31 -27.87
N GLY A 212 -0.21 -14.18 -27.96
CA GLY A 212 -0.84 -12.87 -28.02
C GLY A 212 -0.02 -11.87 -28.81
N VAL A 213 -0.66 -10.78 -29.22
CA VAL A 213 0.03 -9.69 -29.93
C VAL A 213 0.26 -8.54 -28.96
N VAL A 214 1.55 -8.27 -28.67
CA VAL A 214 1.96 -7.16 -27.82
C VAL A 214 2.87 -6.25 -28.63
N TRP A 215 2.56 -4.96 -28.68
CA TRP A 215 3.26 -3.95 -29.48
C TRP A 215 3.41 -4.34 -30.96
N GLY A 216 2.38 -5.00 -31.51
CA GLY A 216 2.35 -5.43 -32.90
C GLY A 216 3.17 -6.69 -33.22
N ILE A 217 3.73 -7.37 -32.21
CA ILE A 217 4.53 -8.58 -32.35
C ILE A 217 3.77 -9.74 -31.70
N GLU A 218 3.62 -10.86 -32.45
CA GLU A 218 3.10 -12.10 -31.87
C GLU A 218 4.14 -12.74 -30.94
N ARG A 219 3.72 -13.12 -29.74
CA ARG A 219 4.56 -13.68 -28.67
C ARG A 219 3.90 -14.87 -28.02
N VAL A 220 4.70 -15.81 -27.51
CA VAL A 220 4.23 -16.83 -26.55
C VAL A 220 4.36 -16.23 -25.15
N MET A 221 3.23 -15.99 -24.49
CA MET A 221 3.19 -15.13 -23.31
C MET A 221 4.07 -15.65 -22.18
N VAL A 222 3.96 -16.93 -21.80
CA VAL A 222 4.77 -17.53 -20.73
C VAL A 222 6.27 -17.48 -21.02
N LEU A 223 6.67 -17.62 -22.29
CA LEU A 223 8.08 -17.56 -22.68
C LEU A 223 8.66 -16.16 -22.47
N GLU A 224 7.93 -15.13 -22.88
CA GLU A 224 8.35 -13.73 -22.67
C GLU A 224 8.36 -13.35 -21.19
N ALA A 225 7.38 -13.82 -20.41
CA ALA A 225 7.37 -13.64 -18.97
C ALA A 225 8.62 -14.25 -18.33
N VAL A 226 8.89 -15.53 -18.59
CA VAL A 226 10.07 -16.23 -18.05
C VAL A 226 11.38 -15.58 -18.52
N ARG A 227 11.46 -15.20 -19.81
CA ARG A 227 12.65 -14.51 -20.35
C ARG A 227 12.88 -13.19 -19.60
N SER A 228 11.83 -12.40 -19.36
CA SER A 228 11.95 -11.14 -18.63
C SER A 228 12.40 -11.36 -17.17
N ILE A 229 11.94 -12.43 -16.51
CA ILE A 229 12.37 -12.81 -15.17
C ILE A 229 13.86 -13.13 -15.17
N VAL A 230 14.31 -13.99 -16.08
CA VAL A 230 15.71 -14.46 -16.16
C VAL A 230 16.68 -13.31 -16.50
N GLU A 231 16.29 -12.43 -17.43
CA GLU A 231 17.16 -11.37 -17.94
C GLU A 231 17.22 -10.15 -17.02
N ARG A 232 16.15 -9.86 -16.28
CA ARG A 232 16.04 -8.57 -15.56
C ARG A 232 16.11 -8.69 -14.05
N SER A 233 15.73 -9.84 -13.45
CA SER A 233 15.69 -9.96 -11.99
C SER A 233 17.09 -9.90 -11.38
N SER A 234 17.27 -9.02 -10.40
CA SER A 234 18.49 -8.95 -9.59
C SER A 234 18.52 -10.00 -8.48
N TRP A 235 17.36 -10.47 -8.01
CA TRP A 235 17.25 -11.60 -7.09
C TRP A 235 17.56 -12.91 -7.80
N THR A 236 18.52 -13.68 -7.32
CA THR A 236 19.01 -14.86 -8.02
C THR A 236 18.54 -16.19 -7.44
N ASN A 237 18.11 -16.20 -6.17
CA ASN A 237 17.64 -17.41 -5.49
C ASN A 237 16.12 -17.59 -5.66
N TYR A 238 15.71 -18.05 -6.84
CA TYR A 238 14.30 -18.32 -7.14
C TYR A 238 14.15 -19.60 -7.97
N GLU A 239 12.98 -20.20 -7.91
CA GLU A 239 12.48 -21.22 -8.85
C GLU A 239 11.20 -20.69 -9.53
N VAL A 240 10.91 -21.25 -10.71
CA VAL A 240 9.67 -20.96 -11.46
C VAL A 240 8.87 -22.23 -11.53
N VAL A 241 7.68 -22.21 -10.92
CA VAL A 241 6.73 -23.32 -10.89
C VAL A 241 5.66 -23.08 -11.95
N LEU A 242 5.79 -23.70 -13.10
CA LEU A 242 4.83 -23.62 -14.20
C LEU A 242 3.71 -24.64 -14.01
N VAL A 243 2.45 -24.18 -13.88
CA VAL A 243 1.29 -25.06 -13.88
C VAL A 243 0.68 -25.02 -15.26
N VAL A 244 0.96 -26.06 -16.05
CA VAL A 244 0.81 -26.05 -17.51
C VAL A 244 -0.38 -26.89 -17.94
N ASP A 245 -1.30 -26.30 -18.71
CA ASP A 245 -2.40 -27.06 -19.33
C ASP A 245 -1.87 -28.08 -20.34
N ALA A 246 -2.47 -29.27 -20.33
CA ALA A 246 -2.19 -30.26 -21.33
C ALA A 246 -2.45 -29.72 -22.75
N PRO A 247 -1.54 -29.90 -23.71
CA PRO A 247 -1.75 -29.39 -25.07
C PRO A 247 -2.83 -30.14 -25.81
N ASP A 248 -3.53 -29.45 -26.70
CA ASP A 248 -4.37 -30.10 -27.69
C ASP A 248 -3.54 -31.05 -28.57
N HIS A 249 -4.17 -32.10 -29.11
CA HIS A 249 -3.48 -33.14 -29.89
C HIS A 249 -2.62 -32.57 -31.03
N ASP A 250 -3.09 -31.53 -31.70
CA ASP A 250 -2.38 -30.90 -32.85
C ASP A 250 -1.30 -29.92 -32.40
N ALA A 251 -1.22 -29.58 -31.12
CA ALA A 251 -0.27 -28.65 -30.53
C ALA A 251 0.91 -29.32 -29.80
N VAL A 252 0.93 -30.63 -29.69
CA VAL A 252 1.91 -31.39 -28.87
C VAL A 252 3.35 -31.03 -29.25
N ALA A 253 3.71 -31.08 -30.53
CA ALA A 253 5.10 -30.79 -30.97
C ALA A 253 5.54 -29.34 -30.68
N ALA A 254 4.64 -28.37 -30.82
CA ALA A 254 4.90 -26.98 -30.49
C ALA A 254 5.03 -26.77 -28.99
N HIS A 255 4.25 -27.48 -28.21
CA HIS A 255 4.30 -27.49 -26.74
C HIS A 255 5.63 -28.09 -26.23
N GLU A 256 6.03 -29.25 -26.76
CA GLU A 256 7.32 -29.90 -26.42
C GLU A 256 8.50 -28.97 -26.74
N HIS A 257 8.46 -28.28 -27.88
CA HIS A 257 9.51 -27.32 -28.24
C HIS A 257 9.56 -26.14 -27.26
N LEU A 258 8.39 -25.58 -26.90
CA LEU A 258 8.28 -24.50 -25.91
C LEU A 258 8.82 -24.93 -24.55
N MET A 259 8.43 -26.13 -24.07
CA MET A 259 8.90 -26.66 -22.79
C MET A 259 10.40 -26.87 -22.78
N ALA A 260 11.01 -27.32 -23.92
CA ALA A 260 12.46 -27.45 -24.08
C ALA A 260 13.16 -26.08 -23.99
N GLU A 261 12.60 -25.03 -24.62
CA GLU A 261 13.13 -23.66 -24.54
C GLU A 261 13.06 -23.09 -23.13
N LEU A 262 11.96 -23.30 -22.43
CA LEU A 262 11.80 -22.89 -21.03
C LEU A 262 12.77 -23.62 -20.11
N ALA A 263 13.01 -24.93 -20.35
CA ALA A 263 14.00 -25.71 -19.61
C ALA A 263 15.42 -25.25 -19.87
N GLU A 264 15.74 -24.82 -21.08
CA GLU A 264 17.06 -24.23 -21.40
C GLU A 264 17.28 -22.90 -20.66
N LEU A 265 16.25 -22.05 -20.58
CA LEU A 265 16.32 -20.76 -19.90
C LEU A 265 16.44 -20.88 -18.37
N LEU A 266 15.74 -21.81 -17.76
CA LEU A 266 15.62 -21.92 -16.30
C LEU A 266 16.58 -22.96 -15.69
N GLY A 267 16.92 -24.02 -16.44
CA GLY A 267 17.73 -25.13 -15.91
C GLY A 267 17.07 -25.79 -14.68
N ASP A 268 17.83 -25.97 -13.62
CA ASP A 268 17.37 -26.58 -12.35
C ASP A 268 16.34 -25.72 -11.57
N ARG A 269 16.09 -24.50 -12.01
CA ARG A 269 15.08 -23.61 -11.41
C ARG A 269 13.67 -23.87 -11.94
N LEU A 270 13.49 -24.74 -12.95
CA LEU A 270 12.19 -25.06 -13.51
C LEU A 270 11.52 -26.21 -12.75
N VAL A 271 10.31 -25.96 -12.25
CA VAL A 271 9.39 -26.98 -11.73
C VAL A 271 8.16 -26.99 -12.63
N VAL A 272 7.75 -28.16 -13.12
CA VAL A 272 6.56 -28.29 -13.98
C VAL A 272 5.49 -29.10 -13.27
N VAL A 273 4.28 -28.57 -13.27
CA VAL A 273 3.08 -29.22 -12.77
C VAL A 273 2.09 -29.37 -13.92
N ASP A 274 1.86 -30.59 -14.38
CA ASP A 274 0.89 -30.87 -15.43
C ASP A 274 -0.54 -30.65 -14.95
N TRP A 275 -1.35 -29.98 -15.79
CA TRP A 275 -2.75 -29.69 -15.51
C TRP A 275 -3.67 -30.29 -16.57
N ASP A 276 -4.39 -31.35 -16.20
CA ASP A 276 -5.30 -32.10 -17.08
C ASP A 276 -6.80 -31.93 -16.71
N ARG A 277 -7.11 -30.87 -15.92
CA ARG A 277 -8.46 -30.58 -15.41
C ARG A 277 -9.05 -29.36 -16.09
N PRO A 278 -10.37 -29.15 -15.96
CA PRO A 278 -10.98 -27.89 -16.40
C PRO A 278 -10.28 -26.68 -15.80
N PHE A 279 -10.31 -25.58 -16.53
CA PHE A 279 -9.68 -24.33 -16.08
C PHE A 279 -10.27 -23.87 -14.74
N ASN A 280 -9.40 -23.69 -13.77
CA ASN A 280 -9.68 -23.02 -12.50
C ASN A 280 -8.37 -22.38 -12.03
N PHE A 281 -8.30 -21.04 -12.07
CA PHE A 281 -7.10 -20.30 -11.68
C PHE A 281 -6.67 -20.59 -10.25
N SER A 282 -7.65 -20.60 -9.32
CA SER A 282 -7.42 -20.90 -7.91
C SER A 282 -6.81 -22.28 -7.68
N GLU A 283 -7.36 -23.32 -8.34
CA GLU A 283 -6.83 -24.68 -8.22
C GLU A 283 -5.42 -24.79 -8.82
N LYS A 284 -5.16 -24.14 -9.94
CA LYS A 284 -3.82 -24.10 -10.57
C LYS A 284 -2.81 -23.43 -9.65
N CYS A 285 -3.14 -22.27 -9.10
CA CYS A 285 -2.27 -21.58 -8.13
C CYS A 285 -2.01 -22.42 -6.88
N ASN A 286 -3.03 -23.09 -6.34
CA ASN A 286 -2.87 -23.99 -5.20
C ASN A 286 -1.98 -25.19 -5.56
N ALA A 287 -2.14 -25.78 -6.74
CA ALA A 287 -1.28 -26.89 -7.20
C ALA A 287 0.18 -26.45 -7.36
N GLY A 288 0.40 -25.27 -7.90
CA GLY A 288 1.74 -24.68 -7.99
C GLY A 288 2.35 -24.41 -6.62
N ALA A 289 1.56 -23.86 -5.68
CA ALA A 289 2.03 -23.61 -4.32
C ALA A 289 2.41 -24.91 -3.58
N LEU A 290 1.67 -26.01 -3.81
CA LEU A 290 2.00 -27.33 -3.24
C LEU A 290 3.30 -27.93 -3.82
N ALA A 291 3.69 -27.57 -5.02
CA ALA A 291 4.93 -28.01 -5.66
C ALA A 291 6.11 -27.08 -5.36
N ALA A 292 5.83 -25.90 -4.83
CA ALA A 292 6.81 -24.87 -4.49
C ALA A 292 7.66 -25.27 -3.27
N SER A 293 8.93 -24.85 -3.25
CA SER A 293 9.87 -25.10 -2.15
C SER A 293 10.29 -23.82 -1.41
N GLY A 294 9.91 -22.65 -1.94
CA GLY A 294 10.32 -21.35 -1.41
C GLY A 294 9.56 -20.92 -0.16
N GLU A 295 10.23 -20.14 0.68
CA GLU A 295 9.64 -19.49 1.84
C GLU A 295 8.65 -18.40 1.45
N HIS A 296 8.86 -17.80 0.27
CA HIS A 296 7.99 -16.80 -0.33
C HIS A 296 7.41 -17.33 -1.63
N LEU A 297 6.09 -17.26 -1.76
CA LEU A 297 5.36 -17.54 -2.99
C LEU A 297 5.09 -16.23 -3.71
N VAL A 298 5.33 -16.19 -5.02
CA VAL A 298 4.93 -15.10 -5.89
C VAL A 298 4.01 -15.68 -6.97
N PHE A 299 2.72 -15.40 -6.86
CA PHE A 299 1.78 -15.70 -7.95
C PHE A 299 1.96 -14.66 -9.03
N LEU A 300 2.20 -15.12 -10.25
CA LEU A 300 2.47 -14.29 -11.42
C LEU A 300 1.69 -14.81 -12.62
N ASN A 301 0.97 -13.93 -13.31
CA ASN A 301 0.33 -14.30 -14.56
C ASN A 301 1.37 -14.56 -15.67
N ASP A 302 1.02 -15.40 -16.65
CA ASP A 302 1.88 -15.72 -17.77
C ASP A 302 1.99 -14.59 -18.83
N ASP A 303 1.17 -13.54 -18.72
CA ASP A 303 1.15 -12.34 -19.57
C ASP A 303 1.72 -11.09 -18.88
N VAL A 304 2.68 -11.30 -17.98
CA VAL A 304 3.42 -10.23 -17.30
C VAL A 304 4.82 -10.09 -17.88
N GLU A 305 5.34 -8.87 -17.93
CA GLU A 305 6.76 -8.59 -18.29
C GLU A 305 7.41 -7.73 -17.19
N VAL A 306 8.52 -8.20 -16.64
CA VAL A 306 9.31 -7.48 -15.63
C VAL A 306 9.90 -6.21 -16.24
N VAL A 307 9.75 -5.06 -15.58
CA VAL A 307 10.36 -3.77 -15.97
C VAL A 307 11.55 -3.48 -15.06
N ASP A 308 11.32 -3.41 -13.77
CA ASP A 308 12.34 -3.07 -12.78
C ASP A 308 12.94 -4.34 -12.17
N GLY A 309 14.27 -4.48 -12.24
CA GLY A 309 14.97 -5.71 -11.85
C GLY A 309 14.89 -6.05 -10.36
N ASN A 310 14.65 -5.06 -9.50
CA ASN A 310 14.54 -5.20 -8.06
C ASN A 310 13.14 -5.64 -7.57
N TRP A 311 12.29 -6.12 -8.45
CA TRP A 311 10.89 -6.44 -8.14
C TRP A 311 10.73 -7.52 -7.04
N LEU A 312 11.59 -8.55 -7.05
CA LEU A 312 11.56 -9.58 -6.00
C LEU A 312 12.11 -9.06 -4.66
N GLU A 313 13.17 -8.24 -4.69
CA GLU A 313 13.69 -7.56 -3.50
C GLU A 313 12.60 -6.76 -2.80
N VAL A 314 11.83 -6.00 -3.57
CA VAL A 314 10.73 -5.21 -3.04
C VAL A 314 9.65 -6.10 -2.42
N LEU A 315 9.20 -7.13 -3.13
CA LEU A 315 8.17 -8.04 -2.66
C LEU A 315 8.60 -8.82 -1.40
N VAL A 316 9.80 -9.39 -1.43
CA VAL A 316 10.35 -10.14 -0.28
C VAL A 316 10.60 -9.20 0.90
N GLY A 317 11.06 -7.98 0.64
CA GLY A 317 11.29 -6.98 1.68
C GLY A 317 10.03 -6.71 2.51
N PHE A 318 8.87 -6.58 1.87
CA PHE A 318 7.60 -6.43 2.57
C PHE A 318 7.11 -7.72 3.22
N THR A 319 7.13 -8.83 2.50
CA THR A 319 6.58 -10.09 3.03
C THR A 319 7.42 -10.69 4.14
N ARG A 320 8.66 -10.25 4.38
CA ARG A 320 9.46 -10.61 5.57
C ARG A 320 8.99 -9.91 6.85
N GLU A 321 8.26 -8.79 6.77
CA GLU A 321 7.68 -8.16 7.96
C GLU A 321 6.58 -9.05 8.53
N PRO A 322 6.61 -9.39 9.84
CA PRO A 322 5.70 -10.41 10.41
C PRO A 322 4.22 -10.07 10.28
N ASP A 323 3.88 -8.79 10.28
CA ASP A 323 2.52 -8.27 10.20
C ASP A 323 2.04 -7.99 8.75
N VAL A 324 2.92 -8.16 7.74
CA VAL A 324 2.56 -8.10 6.32
C VAL A 324 2.20 -9.49 5.82
N GLY A 325 0.96 -9.70 5.43
CA GLY A 325 0.48 -10.97 4.91
C GLY A 325 0.66 -11.12 3.41
N ALA A 326 0.49 -10.05 2.65
CA ALA A 326 0.72 -10.06 1.21
C ALA A 326 1.28 -8.72 0.71
N ALA A 327 2.00 -8.77 -0.40
CA ALA A 327 2.54 -7.60 -1.09
C ALA A 327 2.31 -7.71 -2.60
N GLY A 328 2.10 -6.57 -3.26
CA GLY A 328 2.01 -6.47 -4.70
C GLY A 328 2.74 -5.26 -5.24
N LEU A 329 2.84 -5.19 -6.54
CA LEU A 329 3.51 -4.10 -7.24
C LEU A 329 2.53 -3.31 -8.09
N ARG A 330 2.99 -2.15 -8.54
CA ARG A 330 2.29 -1.37 -9.54
C ARG A 330 2.39 -2.07 -10.90
N LEU A 331 1.22 -2.30 -11.55
CA LEU A 331 1.16 -2.91 -12.88
C LEU A 331 0.67 -1.89 -13.90
N LEU A 332 1.25 -1.95 -15.10
CA LEU A 332 0.92 -1.08 -16.22
C LEU A 332 0.36 -1.88 -17.40
N PHE A 333 -0.54 -1.27 -18.13
CA PHE A 333 -0.92 -1.71 -19.47
C PHE A 333 0.23 -1.55 -20.47
N SER A 334 0.12 -2.18 -21.63
CA SER A 334 1.09 -2.07 -22.72
C SER A 334 1.30 -0.64 -23.23
N ASP A 335 0.34 0.26 -23.01
CA ASP A 335 0.42 1.69 -23.37
C ASP A 335 1.02 2.56 -22.24
N GLY A 336 1.43 1.96 -21.13
CA GLY A 336 2.03 2.64 -19.99
C GLY A 336 1.05 3.25 -19.00
N ARG A 337 -0.27 3.14 -19.22
CA ARG A 337 -1.28 3.55 -18.23
C ARG A 337 -1.35 2.56 -17.07
N LEU A 338 -1.80 3.05 -15.92
CA LEU A 338 -1.95 2.25 -14.72
C LEU A 338 -3.02 1.16 -14.89
N GLN A 339 -2.66 -0.09 -14.66
CA GLN A 339 -3.59 -1.21 -14.61
C GLN A 339 -3.93 -1.58 -13.16
N HIS A 340 -2.93 -1.60 -12.28
CA HIS A 340 -3.13 -1.93 -10.88
C HIS A 340 -2.20 -1.13 -9.95
N ALA A 341 -2.76 -0.62 -8.87
CA ALA A 341 -2.05 -0.06 -7.73
C ALA A 341 -2.82 -0.32 -6.42
N GLY A 342 -3.29 -1.55 -6.25
CA GLY A 342 -4.12 -1.99 -5.14
C GLY A 342 -5.60 -2.05 -5.49
N HIS A 343 -6.29 -2.98 -4.84
CA HIS A 343 -7.75 -3.05 -4.90
C HIS A 343 -8.38 -1.95 -4.06
N VAL A 344 -9.55 -1.50 -4.49
CA VAL A 344 -10.45 -0.62 -3.75
C VAL A 344 -11.81 -1.28 -3.63
N LEU A 345 -12.44 -1.18 -2.45
CA LEU A 345 -13.71 -1.80 -2.14
C LEU A 345 -14.80 -0.72 -2.04
N LEU A 346 -15.64 -0.61 -3.07
CA LEU A 346 -16.67 0.42 -3.17
C LEU A 346 -18.07 -0.17 -3.20
N GLY A 347 -18.83 -0.01 -2.12
CA GLY A 347 -20.24 -0.39 -2.06
C GLY A 347 -20.52 -1.86 -2.38
N GLY A 348 -19.61 -2.75 -2.00
CA GLY A 348 -19.72 -4.19 -2.28
C GLY A 348 -19.14 -4.62 -3.64
N ASN A 349 -18.43 -3.73 -4.34
CA ASN A 349 -17.75 -4.02 -5.60
C ASN A 349 -16.25 -3.78 -5.45
N PRO A 350 -15.40 -4.79 -5.61
CA PRO A 350 -13.97 -4.60 -5.73
C PRO A 350 -13.60 -4.07 -7.11
N GLY A 351 -12.58 -3.22 -7.15
CA GLY A 351 -12.01 -2.67 -8.37
C GLY A 351 -10.56 -2.29 -8.19
N HIS A 352 -9.95 -1.71 -9.21
CA HIS A 352 -8.56 -1.26 -9.19
C HIS A 352 -8.47 0.24 -8.94
N LEU A 353 -7.62 0.65 -8.01
CA LEU A 353 -7.41 2.06 -7.69
C LEU A 353 -6.80 2.80 -8.89
N MET A 354 -7.43 3.92 -9.29
CA MET A 354 -6.93 4.82 -10.34
C MET A 354 -6.66 4.14 -11.70
N PHE A 355 -7.42 3.10 -12.01
CA PHE A 355 -7.33 2.34 -13.25
C PHE A 355 -7.36 3.24 -14.50
N GLY A 356 -6.43 3.02 -15.42
CA GLY A 356 -6.34 3.75 -16.68
C GLY A 356 -5.71 5.15 -16.60
N LEU A 357 -5.34 5.63 -15.41
CA LEU A 357 -4.66 6.92 -15.24
C LEU A 357 -3.16 6.81 -15.55
N SER A 358 -2.49 7.96 -15.58
CA SER A 358 -1.02 8.01 -15.63
C SER A 358 -0.43 7.46 -14.34
N PRO A 359 0.62 6.61 -14.39
CA PRO A 359 1.32 6.16 -13.18
C PRO A 359 2.05 7.29 -12.45
N HIS A 360 2.19 8.46 -13.09
CA HIS A 360 2.78 9.68 -12.54
C HIS A 360 1.73 10.69 -12.05
N ASP A 361 0.46 10.27 -11.96
CA ASP A 361 -0.59 11.12 -11.42
C ASP A 361 -0.30 11.45 -9.95
N THR A 362 -0.38 12.74 -9.61
CA THR A 362 -0.08 13.25 -8.27
C THR A 362 -1.31 13.31 -7.37
N ALA A 363 -2.46 12.84 -7.86
CA ALA A 363 -3.70 12.83 -7.10
C ALA A 363 -3.54 12.13 -5.75
N ASN A 364 -4.35 12.53 -4.80
CA ASN A 364 -4.30 12.07 -3.43
C ASN A 364 -2.90 12.17 -2.81
N ARG A 365 -2.24 13.33 -3.02
CA ARG A 365 -0.91 13.62 -2.48
C ARG A 365 0.10 12.50 -2.77
N MET A 366 0.37 12.25 -4.05
CA MET A 366 1.38 11.29 -4.52
C MET A 366 1.08 9.81 -4.19
N ALA A 367 -0.16 9.43 -3.86
CA ALA A 367 -0.49 8.07 -3.41
C ALA A 367 -0.03 6.95 -4.36
N LEU A 368 0.04 7.21 -5.69
CA LEU A 368 0.53 6.25 -6.68
C LEU A 368 2.06 6.06 -6.70
N SER A 369 2.80 6.97 -6.08
CA SER A 369 4.26 6.96 -6.03
C SER A 369 4.81 6.47 -4.69
N LEU A 370 3.91 6.16 -3.72
CA LEU A 370 4.25 5.76 -2.37
C LEU A 370 3.88 4.30 -2.12
N ASP A 371 4.68 3.66 -1.27
CA ASP A 371 4.30 2.38 -0.69
C ASP A 371 3.20 2.62 0.34
N ARG A 372 2.19 1.76 0.38
CA ARG A 372 1.03 1.95 1.25
C ARG A 372 0.23 0.68 1.43
N GLU A 373 -0.54 0.65 2.49
CA GLU A 373 -1.55 -0.37 2.70
C GLU A 373 -2.71 -0.20 1.71
N VAL A 374 -3.27 -1.34 1.31
CA VAL A 374 -4.42 -1.45 0.40
C VAL A 374 -5.37 -2.56 0.86
N ALA A 375 -6.60 -2.53 0.36
CA ALA A 375 -7.57 -3.57 0.64
C ALA A 375 -7.18 -4.95 0.05
N GLY A 376 -6.39 -4.95 -1.01
CA GLY A 376 -5.85 -6.15 -1.62
C GLY A 376 -4.96 -5.81 -2.83
N VAL A 377 -4.30 -6.84 -3.34
CA VAL A 377 -3.47 -6.79 -4.56
C VAL A 377 -3.86 -7.92 -5.50
N THR A 378 -3.68 -7.70 -6.81
CA THR A 378 -4.06 -8.69 -7.83
C THR A 378 -3.08 -9.87 -7.88
N ALA A 379 -3.58 -11.06 -8.08
CA ALA A 379 -2.77 -12.26 -8.29
C ALA A 379 -1.98 -12.25 -9.61
N ALA A 380 -2.15 -11.25 -10.46
CA ALA A 380 -1.26 -11.03 -11.58
C ALA A 380 0.19 -10.77 -11.15
N CYS A 381 0.41 -10.21 -9.93
CA CYS A 381 1.69 -10.15 -9.23
C CYS A 381 1.43 -10.00 -7.72
N LEU A 382 1.37 -11.11 -7.00
CA LEU A 382 1.09 -11.15 -5.56
C LEU A 382 2.15 -12.01 -4.87
N ALA A 383 2.84 -11.42 -3.89
CA ALA A 383 3.76 -12.14 -3.00
C ALA A 383 3.12 -12.40 -1.64
N ILE A 384 3.38 -13.57 -1.08
CA ILE A 384 2.90 -14.01 0.23
C ILE A 384 3.91 -15.00 0.82
N ARG A 385 4.11 -15.01 2.14
CA ARG A 385 4.85 -16.11 2.77
C ARG A 385 4.09 -17.43 2.62
N SER A 386 4.82 -18.52 2.41
CA SER A 386 4.25 -19.86 2.31
C SER A 386 3.42 -20.21 3.56
N GLU A 387 3.93 -19.91 4.75
CA GLU A 387 3.22 -20.12 6.02
C GLU A 387 1.88 -19.35 6.13
N VAL A 388 1.85 -18.09 5.65
CA VAL A 388 0.61 -17.28 5.66
C VAL A 388 -0.38 -17.80 4.64
N PHE A 389 0.10 -18.23 3.46
CA PHE A 389 -0.73 -18.84 2.44
C PHE A 389 -1.41 -20.11 2.95
N ASP A 390 -0.67 -20.96 3.67
CA ASP A 390 -1.21 -22.17 4.29
C ASP A 390 -2.18 -21.85 5.43
N GLU A 391 -1.87 -20.88 6.29
CA GLU A 391 -2.72 -20.45 7.40
C GLU A 391 -4.10 -19.98 6.91
N VAL A 392 -4.15 -19.23 5.79
CA VAL A 392 -5.42 -18.75 5.24
C VAL A 392 -6.12 -19.79 4.34
N GLY A 393 -5.48 -20.95 4.10
CA GLY A 393 -6.03 -22.06 3.30
C GLY A 393 -5.99 -21.80 1.79
N GLY A 394 -5.04 -21.04 1.32
CA GLY A 394 -4.79 -20.76 -0.10
C GLY A 394 -5.93 -20.07 -0.84
N PHE A 395 -5.94 -20.17 -2.16
CA PHE A 395 -7.05 -19.68 -2.98
C PHE A 395 -8.30 -20.55 -2.85
N SER A 396 -9.48 -19.94 -2.87
CA SER A 396 -10.75 -20.67 -2.84
C SER A 396 -11.13 -21.15 -4.23
N ASN A 397 -11.32 -22.45 -4.39
CA ASN A 397 -11.70 -23.08 -5.68
C ASN A 397 -13.08 -22.61 -6.20
N GLU A 398 -13.89 -21.96 -5.35
CA GLU A 398 -15.17 -21.34 -5.75
C GLU A 398 -14.95 -20.18 -6.73
N PHE A 399 -13.76 -19.55 -6.73
CA PHE A 399 -13.40 -18.43 -7.60
C PHE A 399 -12.47 -18.90 -8.73
N ALA A 400 -13.06 -19.50 -9.76
CA ALA A 400 -12.31 -20.11 -10.84
C ALA A 400 -11.65 -19.11 -11.80
N GLY A 401 -12.24 -17.93 -11.97
CA GLY A 401 -11.82 -16.94 -12.95
C GLY A 401 -11.62 -15.54 -12.40
N ASN A 402 -12.49 -15.09 -11.50
CA ASN A 402 -12.48 -13.71 -10.99
C ASN A 402 -12.55 -13.71 -9.47
N TYR A 403 -12.09 -12.59 -8.86
CA TYR A 403 -12.16 -12.34 -7.41
C TYR A 403 -11.41 -13.36 -6.52
N ASN A 404 -10.63 -14.26 -7.09
CA ASN A 404 -9.79 -15.19 -6.35
C ASN A 404 -8.76 -14.46 -5.49
N ASP A 405 -8.13 -13.43 -6.04
CA ASP A 405 -7.20 -12.53 -5.35
C ASP A 405 -7.90 -11.67 -4.29
N VAL A 406 -9.09 -11.15 -4.58
CA VAL A 406 -9.89 -10.39 -3.60
C VAL A 406 -10.27 -11.25 -2.41
N ASP A 407 -10.75 -12.50 -2.65
CA ASP A 407 -11.07 -13.46 -1.59
C ASP A 407 -9.84 -13.80 -0.75
N LEU A 408 -8.70 -14.07 -1.39
CA LEU A 408 -7.44 -14.34 -0.69
C LEU A 408 -7.03 -13.15 0.18
N CYS A 409 -7.08 -11.94 -0.37
CA CYS A 409 -6.76 -10.71 0.35
C CYS A 409 -7.72 -10.47 1.53
N CYS A 410 -9.00 -10.75 1.39
CA CYS A 410 -9.96 -10.70 2.50
C CYS A 410 -9.61 -11.70 3.60
N LYS A 411 -9.21 -12.94 3.26
CA LYS A 411 -8.76 -13.94 4.23
C LYS A 411 -7.53 -13.46 4.99
N VAL A 412 -6.52 -12.97 4.27
CA VAL A 412 -5.27 -12.42 4.85
C VAL A 412 -5.57 -11.28 5.83
N ARG A 413 -6.41 -10.32 5.44
CA ARG A 413 -6.83 -9.22 6.32
C ARG A 413 -7.67 -9.69 7.52
N HIS A 414 -8.49 -10.70 7.33
CA HIS A 414 -9.31 -11.28 8.41
C HIS A 414 -8.45 -11.91 9.52
N GLN A 415 -7.26 -12.42 9.17
CA GLN A 415 -6.26 -12.89 10.15
C GLN A 415 -5.48 -11.73 10.81
N GLY A 416 -5.74 -10.47 10.42
CA GLY A 416 -5.11 -9.29 11.02
C GLY A 416 -3.84 -8.83 10.30
N TYR A 417 -3.45 -9.45 9.20
CA TYR A 417 -2.30 -9.02 8.41
C TYR A 417 -2.60 -7.77 7.59
N ARG A 418 -1.57 -6.96 7.38
CA ARG A 418 -1.57 -5.86 6.40
C ARG A 418 -1.30 -6.39 5.00
N ILE A 419 -1.79 -5.67 4.00
CA ILE A 419 -1.46 -5.90 2.58
C ILE A 419 -0.88 -4.61 2.04
N VAL A 420 0.28 -4.69 1.40
CA VAL A 420 1.03 -3.54 0.90
C VAL A 420 1.11 -3.58 -0.63
N VAL A 421 0.87 -2.44 -1.26
CA VAL A 421 1.26 -2.22 -2.66
C VAL A 421 2.46 -1.28 -2.70
N SER A 422 3.48 -1.66 -3.48
CA SER A 422 4.68 -0.87 -3.63
C SER A 422 4.77 -0.20 -5.01
N ALA A 423 5.27 1.04 -5.00
CA ALA A 423 5.62 1.79 -6.19
C ALA A 423 7.12 1.75 -6.51
N GLN A 424 7.93 0.95 -5.76
CA GLN A 424 9.37 0.84 -5.94
C GLN A 424 9.78 0.01 -7.16
N ALA A 425 8.86 -0.84 -7.64
CA ALA A 425 9.04 -1.61 -8.86
C ALA A 425 7.73 -1.67 -9.65
N THR A 426 7.85 -1.92 -10.94
CA THR A 426 6.74 -1.92 -11.89
C THR A 426 6.89 -3.09 -12.86
N LEU A 427 5.77 -3.69 -13.24
CA LEU A 427 5.69 -4.71 -14.29
C LEU A 427 4.65 -4.27 -15.32
N TYR A 428 4.78 -4.73 -16.57
CA TYR A 428 3.66 -4.74 -17.50
C TYR A 428 2.77 -5.94 -17.25
N HIS A 429 1.46 -5.77 -17.42
CA HIS A 429 0.48 -6.84 -17.43
C HIS A 429 -0.42 -6.67 -18.64
N PHE A 430 -0.32 -7.58 -19.60
CA PHE A 430 -0.94 -7.45 -20.93
C PHE A 430 -2.37 -7.97 -20.97
N GLU A 431 -3.06 -7.93 -19.91
CA GLU A 431 -4.42 -8.39 -19.59
C GLU A 431 -5.31 -8.79 -20.79
N SER A 432 -6.13 -9.84 -20.60
CA SER A 432 -7.16 -10.30 -21.54
C SER A 432 -6.65 -10.85 -22.89
N ILE A 433 -5.38 -11.22 -22.99
CA ILE A 433 -4.87 -11.88 -24.19
C ILE A 433 -5.39 -13.33 -24.30
N SER A 434 -5.52 -14.00 -23.15
CA SER A 434 -5.88 -15.42 -23.09
C SER A 434 -7.30 -15.70 -22.56
N ARG A 435 -8.04 -14.70 -22.10
CA ARG A 435 -9.31 -14.86 -21.38
C ARG A 435 -10.36 -13.83 -21.78
N ASP A 436 -11.64 -14.25 -21.80
CA ASP A 436 -12.79 -13.34 -21.81
C ASP A 436 -12.83 -12.56 -20.48
N PRO A 437 -12.79 -11.23 -20.49
CA PRO A 437 -12.82 -10.39 -19.29
C PRO A 437 -14.19 -10.36 -18.60
N THR A 438 -15.20 -11.02 -19.15
CA THR A 438 -16.58 -10.99 -18.60
C THR A 438 -16.60 -11.61 -17.21
N VAL A 439 -16.98 -10.82 -16.22
CA VAL A 439 -17.13 -11.23 -14.84
C VAL A 439 -18.43 -12.01 -14.66
N GLY A 440 -18.35 -13.24 -14.18
CA GLY A 440 -19.53 -14.04 -13.87
C GLY A 440 -20.31 -13.47 -12.67
N GLU A 441 -21.60 -13.19 -12.83
CA GLU A 441 -22.44 -12.69 -11.72
C GLU A 441 -22.43 -13.63 -10.50
N HIS A 442 -22.22 -14.92 -10.71
CA HIS A 442 -22.19 -15.93 -9.65
C HIS A 442 -20.96 -15.78 -8.74
N GLU A 443 -19.77 -15.42 -9.27
CA GLU A 443 -18.55 -15.20 -8.48
C GLU A 443 -18.69 -13.94 -7.61
N LEU A 444 -19.23 -12.86 -8.17
CA LEU A 444 -19.51 -11.64 -7.39
C LEU A 444 -20.55 -11.91 -6.28
N ALA A 445 -21.58 -12.66 -6.58
CA ALA A 445 -22.59 -13.04 -5.58
C ALA A 445 -21.98 -13.92 -4.46
N ALA A 446 -21.08 -14.85 -4.80
CA ALA A 446 -20.35 -15.66 -3.84
C ALA A 446 -19.42 -14.79 -2.96
N LEU A 447 -18.67 -13.88 -3.56
CA LEU A 447 -17.79 -12.97 -2.85
C LEU A 447 -18.58 -12.10 -1.85
N ARG A 448 -19.69 -11.48 -2.30
CA ARG A 448 -20.58 -10.68 -1.44
C ARG A 448 -21.18 -11.51 -0.30
N ARG A 449 -21.60 -12.74 -0.54
CA ARG A 449 -22.13 -13.62 0.50
C ARG A 449 -21.11 -13.88 1.60
N ARG A 450 -19.81 -13.99 1.23
CA ARG A 450 -18.71 -14.29 2.16
C ARG A 450 -18.19 -13.06 2.87
N TRP A 451 -18.01 -11.94 2.17
CA TRP A 451 -17.25 -10.78 2.62
C TRP A 451 -18.04 -9.46 2.61
N TRP A 452 -19.39 -9.50 2.67
CA TRP A 452 -20.20 -8.29 2.56
C TRP A 452 -19.76 -7.14 3.49
N PRO A 453 -19.49 -7.37 4.80
CA PRO A 453 -19.06 -6.28 5.69
C PRO A 453 -17.76 -5.62 5.23
N GLU A 454 -16.77 -6.41 4.84
CA GLU A 454 -15.46 -5.96 4.40
C GLU A 454 -15.53 -5.23 3.05
N LEU A 455 -16.42 -5.67 2.15
CA LEU A 455 -16.60 -5.08 0.82
C LEU A 455 -17.33 -3.75 0.82
N THR A 456 -18.00 -3.38 1.91
CA THR A 456 -18.78 -2.14 1.99
C THR A 456 -17.96 -0.93 2.41
N ARG A 457 -16.80 -1.15 3.02
CA ARG A 457 -15.91 -0.10 3.50
C ARG A 457 -14.44 -0.47 3.26
N ASP A 458 -13.79 0.33 2.43
CA ASP A 458 -12.35 0.26 2.27
C ASP A 458 -11.67 1.19 3.30
N PRO A 459 -10.82 0.69 4.20
CA PRO A 459 -10.16 1.53 5.18
C PRO A 459 -9.12 2.48 4.55
N TYR A 460 -8.61 2.14 3.36
CA TYR A 460 -7.57 2.94 2.69
C TYR A 460 -8.13 3.87 1.62
N TYR A 461 -9.45 3.89 1.45
CA TYR A 461 -10.16 4.77 0.54
C TYR A 461 -11.13 5.68 1.33
N ASN A 462 -10.87 6.99 1.30
CA ASN A 462 -11.69 7.95 2.03
C ASN A 462 -13.09 8.06 1.40
N PRO A 463 -14.17 7.99 2.18
CA PRO A 463 -15.55 8.02 1.67
C PRO A 463 -15.90 9.33 0.93
N ASN A 464 -15.16 10.42 1.19
CA ASN A 464 -15.37 11.71 0.53
C ASN A 464 -14.93 11.73 -0.95
N TYR A 465 -14.22 10.71 -1.43
CA TYR A 465 -13.92 10.56 -2.87
C TYR A 465 -15.10 10.04 -3.69
N GLY A 466 -16.18 9.62 -3.07
CA GLY A 466 -17.33 9.05 -3.74
C GLY A 466 -17.30 7.53 -3.84
N SER A 467 -18.42 6.98 -4.32
CA SER A 467 -18.64 5.52 -4.39
C SER A 467 -18.69 4.98 -5.81
N SER A 468 -18.40 5.79 -6.82
CA SER A 468 -18.43 5.41 -8.24
C SER A 468 -17.02 5.34 -8.81
N PHE A 469 -16.73 4.26 -9.54
CA PHE A 469 -15.48 4.13 -10.30
C PHE A 469 -15.36 5.18 -11.42
N ASP A 470 -16.49 5.68 -11.95
CA ASP A 470 -16.53 6.65 -13.06
C ASP A 470 -16.01 8.04 -12.65
N ASN A 471 -16.04 8.36 -11.34
CA ASN A 471 -15.61 9.66 -10.80
C ASN A 471 -14.33 9.58 -9.98
N PHE A 472 -13.62 8.51 -10.09
CA PHE A 472 -12.39 8.24 -9.35
C PHE A 472 -11.18 8.97 -9.97
N PRO A 473 -10.34 9.69 -9.25
CA PRO A 473 -10.26 9.92 -7.79
C PRO A 473 -10.80 11.29 -7.34
N PHE A 474 -11.82 11.84 -7.97
CA PHE A 474 -12.27 13.20 -7.70
C PHE A 474 -13.14 13.26 -6.44
N PRO A 475 -12.88 14.22 -5.53
CA PRO A 475 -13.74 14.41 -4.38
C PRO A 475 -15.16 14.77 -4.81
N LEU A 476 -16.15 14.25 -4.09
CA LEU A 476 -17.52 14.77 -4.16
C LEU A 476 -17.48 16.28 -3.91
N SER A 477 -18.37 17.02 -4.58
CA SER A 477 -18.40 18.49 -4.53
C SER A 477 -18.10 19.03 -3.15
N TYR A 478 -17.06 19.84 -3.06
CA TYR A 478 -16.63 20.49 -1.84
C TYR A 478 -17.68 21.50 -1.41
N PRO A 479 -18.21 21.43 -0.17
CA PRO A 479 -19.28 22.33 0.29
C PRO A 479 -18.84 23.79 0.45
#